data_96f52f428b7fd0bfe2626a0e8364a459
#
_entry.id   96f52f428b7fd0bfe2626a0e8364a459
#
_cell.length_a   1.000
_cell.length_b   1.000
_cell.length_c   1.000
_cell.angle_alpha   90.00
_cell.angle_beta   90.00
_cell.angle_gamma   90.00
#
_symmetry.space_group_name_H-M   'P 1'
#
loop_
_entity.id
_entity.type
_entity.pdbx_description
1 polymer ?
#
loop_
_entity_poly.entity_id
_entity_poly.type
_entity_poly.pdbx_seq_one_letter_code
_entity_poly.pdbx_strand_id
1 'polypeptide(L)'
;MTWTGIRSRLFQTLIVMVMLLVAAVHVDAWLQSSIRGLEVHLSSLFPEASRFSGRTGVPAHIKVFAGNADNERLIGFVGSTVDVEPLERGYEGPIEMLVGMDTSGTLRGIRLISHREPYGYFSIELPEFAAQFVGKSVLDRFRVGEDVDGVTTATITVSSATRVIRKTARRVVRAHLASPENARP
;
A
#
# COMPACT_ATOMS: atom_id res chain seq x y z
N MET A 1 30.08 13.33 -52.11
CA MET A 1 29.48 12.86 -50.86
C MET A 1 30.23 13.50 -49.70
N THR A 2 29.64 14.48 -49.06
CA THR A 2 30.35 15.43 -48.21
C THR A 2 30.59 14.87 -46.81
N TRP A 3 31.84 14.84 -46.39
CA TRP A 3 32.35 14.38 -45.09
C TRP A 3 31.68 15.06 -43.88
N THR A 4 31.07 16.20 -44.06
CA THR A 4 30.34 17.00 -43.05
C THR A 4 29.01 16.35 -42.60
N GLY A 5 28.31 15.61 -43.47
CA GLY A 5 27.04 14.96 -43.14
C GLY A 5 27.17 13.73 -42.23
N ILE A 6 28.30 13.03 -42.26
CA ILE A 6 28.54 11.84 -41.42
C ILE A 6 28.86 12.26 -40.00
N ARG A 7 29.64 13.31 -39.80
CA ARG A 7 30.00 13.83 -38.45
C ARG A 7 28.77 14.39 -37.72
N SER A 8 27.84 15.05 -38.41
CA SER A 8 26.62 15.57 -37.79
C SER A 8 25.66 14.45 -37.35
N ARG A 9 25.55 13.39 -38.14
CA ARG A 9 24.72 12.22 -37.78
C ARG A 9 25.30 11.44 -36.61
N LEU A 10 26.61 11.23 -36.57
CA LEU A 10 27.28 10.60 -35.41
C LEU A 10 27.15 11.43 -34.15
N PHE A 11 27.23 12.74 -34.24
CA PHE A 11 27.05 13.63 -33.12
C PHE A 11 25.59 13.62 -32.58
N GLN A 12 24.61 13.60 -33.52
CA GLN A 12 23.19 13.47 -33.14
C GLN A 12 22.87 12.13 -32.49
N THR A 13 23.41 11.02 -33.00
CA THR A 13 23.22 9.70 -32.38
C THR A 13 23.85 9.61 -31.03
N LEU A 14 25.03 10.22 -30.83
CA LEU A 14 25.68 10.28 -29.51
C LEU A 14 24.83 11.08 -28.48
N ILE A 15 24.29 12.23 -28.88
CA ILE A 15 23.41 13.03 -27.99
C ILE A 15 22.17 12.25 -27.62
N VAL A 16 21.51 11.57 -28.56
CA VAL A 16 20.31 10.76 -28.29
C VAL A 16 20.65 9.62 -27.37
N MET A 17 21.78 8.95 -27.56
CA MET A 17 22.21 7.86 -26.70
C MET A 17 22.51 8.35 -25.26
N VAL A 18 23.16 9.48 -25.12
CA VAL A 18 23.42 10.10 -23.79
C VAL A 18 22.11 10.52 -23.12
N MET A 19 21.16 11.13 -23.85
CA MET A 19 19.84 11.47 -23.31
C MET A 19 19.07 10.24 -22.84
N LEU A 20 19.10 9.14 -23.59
CA LEU A 20 18.46 7.90 -23.20
C LEU A 20 19.10 7.28 -21.95
N LEU A 21 20.42 7.36 -21.83
CA LEU A 21 21.15 6.84 -20.68
C LEU A 21 20.85 7.67 -19.42
N VAL A 22 20.80 9.00 -19.54
CA VAL A 22 20.43 9.91 -18.46
C VAL A 22 18.98 9.68 -18.03
N ALA A 23 18.05 9.49 -18.97
CA ALA A 23 16.65 9.18 -18.67
C ALA A 23 16.51 7.84 -17.93
N ALA A 24 17.23 6.80 -18.33
CA ALA A 24 17.23 5.50 -17.66
C ALA A 24 17.68 5.61 -16.20
N VAL A 25 18.79 6.32 -15.93
CA VAL A 25 19.29 6.54 -14.56
C VAL A 25 18.28 7.29 -13.67
N HIS A 26 17.55 8.28 -14.23
CA HIS A 26 16.54 9.02 -13.47
C HIS A 26 15.30 8.17 -13.17
N VAL A 27 14.88 7.29 -14.08
CA VAL A 27 13.77 6.35 -13.86
C VAL A 27 14.11 5.37 -12.75
N ASP A 28 15.33 4.81 -12.76
CA ASP A 28 15.78 3.88 -11.72
C ASP A 28 15.85 4.56 -10.33
N ALA A 29 16.38 5.77 -10.27
CA ALA A 29 16.47 6.54 -9.03
C ALA A 29 15.09 6.86 -8.44
N TRP A 30 14.13 7.25 -9.29
CA TRP A 30 12.75 7.52 -8.88
C TRP A 30 12.04 6.25 -8.39
N LEU A 31 12.18 5.14 -9.12
CA LEU A 31 11.61 3.85 -8.75
C LEU A 31 12.16 3.36 -7.41
N GLN A 32 13.47 3.45 -7.20
CA GLN A 32 14.11 3.07 -5.93
C GLN A 32 13.68 3.95 -4.75
N SER A 33 13.42 5.26 -4.97
CA SER A 33 12.92 6.13 -3.91
C SER A 33 11.48 5.79 -3.51
N SER A 34 10.63 5.45 -4.48
CA SER A 34 9.25 5.03 -4.25
C SER A 34 9.17 3.68 -3.53
N ILE A 35 10.04 2.72 -3.90
CA ILE A 35 10.13 1.42 -3.23
C ILE A 35 10.59 1.60 -1.78
N ARG A 36 11.64 2.40 -1.53
CA ARG A 36 12.13 2.67 -0.16
C ARG A 36 11.07 3.33 0.72
N GLY A 37 10.29 4.26 0.19
CA GLY A 37 9.18 4.87 0.93
C GLY A 37 8.14 3.84 1.36
N LEU A 38 7.77 2.94 0.45
CA LEU A 38 6.84 1.85 0.75
C LEU A 38 7.41 0.87 1.78
N GLU A 39 8.69 0.49 1.67
CA GLU A 39 9.35 -0.44 2.58
C GLU A 39 9.34 0.06 4.04
N VAL A 40 9.54 1.35 4.28
CA VAL A 40 9.47 1.93 5.63
C VAL A 40 8.08 1.71 6.24
N HIS A 41 7.02 1.93 5.47
CA HIS A 41 5.66 1.70 5.93
C HIS A 41 5.37 0.21 6.15
N LEU A 42 5.82 -0.67 5.27
CA LEU A 42 5.67 -2.12 5.40
C LEU A 42 6.40 -2.66 6.63
N SER A 43 7.66 -2.25 6.83
CA SER A 43 8.45 -2.65 7.99
C SER A 43 7.88 -2.14 9.31
N SER A 44 7.21 -0.98 9.31
CA SER A 44 6.52 -0.47 10.50
C SER A 44 5.25 -1.25 10.84
N LEU A 45 4.61 -1.90 9.86
CA LEU A 45 3.46 -2.79 10.08
C LEU A 45 3.89 -4.20 10.50
N PHE A 46 5.03 -4.67 9.99
CA PHE A 46 5.59 -6.00 10.25
C PHE A 46 7.09 -5.92 10.54
N PRO A 47 7.48 -5.51 11.75
CA PRO A 47 8.91 -5.39 12.10
C PRO A 47 9.67 -6.72 12.02
N GLU A 48 8.97 -7.85 12.19
CA GLU A 48 9.51 -9.20 12.12
C GLU A 48 9.65 -9.77 10.69
N ALA A 49 9.19 -9.02 9.68
CA ALA A 49 9.24 -9.48 8.28
C ALA A 49 10.68 -9.57 7.77
N SER A 50 10.99 -10.68 7.11
CA SER A 50 12.23 -10.85 6.36
C SER A 50 12.10 -10.50 4.88
N ARG A 51 10.88 -10.60 4.33
CA ARG A 51 10.62 -10.33 2.91
C ARG A 51 9.17 -9.92 2.66
N PHE A 52 8.99 -9.05 1.68
CA PHE A 52 7.70 -8.65 1.11
C PHE A 52 7.62 -9.12 -0.35
N SER A 53 6.46 -9.65 -0.76
CA SER A 53 6.23 -10.00 -2.16
C SER A 53 5.98 -8.75 -3.01
N GLY A 54 5.99 -8.90 -4.34
CA GLY A 54 5.33 -7.95 -5.22
C GLY A 54 3.82 -7.89 -4.97
N ARG A 55 3.18 -6.85 -5.47
CA ARG A 55 1.70 -6.70 -5.40
C ARG A 55 1.05 -7.70 -6.37
N THR A 56 0.22 -8.59 -5.85
CA THR A 56 -0.43 -9.66 -6.61
C THR A 56 -1.87 -9.89 -6.11
N GLY A 57 -2.66 -10.59 -6.92
CA GLY A 57 -4.04 -10.96 -6.56
C GLY A 57 -5.09 -9.90 -6.90
N VAL A 58 -6.35 -10.22 -6.56
CA VAL A 58 -7.51 -9.33 -6.76
C VAL A 58 -8.34 -9.31 -5.47
N PRO A 59 -8.35 -8.18 -4.72
CA PRO A 59 -7.58 -6.95 -4.95
C PRO A 59 -6.07 -7.18 -4.84
N ALA A 60 -5.28 -6.29 -5.45
CA ALA A 60 -3.83 -6.34 -5.35
C ALA A 60 -3.37 -6.18 -3.89
N HIS A 61 -2.51 -7.08 -3.42
CA HIS A 61 -1.98 -7.06 -2.06
C HIS A 61 -0.56 -7.61 -2.02
N ILE A 62 0.14 -7.32 -0.93
CA ILE A 62 1.51 -7.77 -0.66
C ILE A 62 1.44 -8.89 0.37
N LYS A 63 2.06 -10.03 0.08
CA LYS A 63 2.29 -11.11 1.05
C LYS A 63 3.55 -10.79 1.88
N VAL A 64 3.47 -11.02 3.18
CA VAL A 64 4.53 -10.74 4.15
C VAL A 64 5.08 -12.04 4.69
N PHE A 65 6.39 -12.20 4.64
CA PHE A 65 7.08 -13.41 5.05
C PHE A 65 8.07 -13.13 6.17
N ALA A 66 8.23 -14.08 7.08
CA ALA A 66 9.25 -14.08 8.12
C ALA A 66 10.03 -15.40 8.13
N GLY A 67 11.25 -15.36 8.62
CA GLY A 67 12.15 -16.51 8.67
C GLY A 67 13.35 -16.36 7.74
N ASN A 68 14.14 -17.42 7.62
CA ASN A 68 15.30 -17.51 6.75
C ASN A 68 14.94 -18.30 5.49
N ALA A 69 15.87 -18.38 4.52
CA ALA A 69 15.65 -19.08 3.26
C ALA A 69 15.13 -20.53 3.42
N ASP A 70 15.55 -21.22 4.49
CA ASP A 70 15.20 -22.63 4.74
C ASP A 70 13.85 -22.81 5.49
N ASN A 71 13.35 -21.76 6.13
CA ASN A 71 12.12 -21.82 6.96
C ASN A 71 11.23 -20.60 6.80
N GLU A 72 11.20 -20.03 5.61
CA GLU A 72 10.33 -18.88 5.32
C GLU A 72 8.85 -19.27 5.47
N ARG A 73 8.12 -18.46 6.22
CA ARG A 73 6.68 -18.65 6.44
C ARG A 73 5.90 -17.38 6.15
N LEU A 74 4.71 -17.52 5.61
CA LEU A 74 3.77 -16.43 5.44
C LEU A 74 3.24 -16.00 6.82
N ILE A 75 3.36 -14.70 7.14
CA ILE A 75 2.92 -14.14 8.43
C ILE A 75 1.78 -13.13 8.29
N GLY A 76 1.50 -12.65 7.07
CA GLY A 76 0.42 -11.69 6.87
C GLY A 76 0.35 -11.10 5.47
N PHE A 77 -0.48 -10.09 5.39
CA PHE A 77 -0.80 -9.39 4.14
C PHE A 77 -0.85 -7.88 4.37
N VAL A 78 -0.54 -7.11 3.33
CA VAL A 78 -0.78 -5.68 3.29
C VAL A 78 -1.59 -5.33 2.05
N GLY A 79 -2.76 -4.73 2.25
CA GLY A 79 -3.60 -4.19 1.19
C GLY A 79 -3.58 -2.66 1.17
N SER A 80 -3.66 -2.06 -0.02
CA SER A 80 -3.90 -0.62 -0.16
C SER A 80 -5.39 -0.35 -0.36
N THR A 81 -5.90 0.68 0.30
CA THR A 81 -7.32 1.05 0.22
C THR A 81 -7.73 1.51 -1.18
N VAL A 82 -6.79 2.02 -1.97
CA VAL A 82 -7.06 2.47 -3.36
C VAL A 82 -7.06 1.32 -4.38
N ASP A 83 -6.66 0.11 -3.98
CA ASP A 83 -6.73 -1.08 -4.85
C ASP A 83 -8.07 -1.83 -4.75
N VAL A 84 -9.01 -1.34 -3.94
CA VAL A 84 -10.23 -2.06 -3.61
C VAL A 84 -11.46 -1.36 -4.23
N GLU A 85 -11.95 -1.92 -5.32
CA GLU A 85 -13.15 -1.42 -6.03
C GLU A 85 -14.48 -1.82 -5.34
N PRO A 86 -15.55 -1.01 -5.48
CA PRO A 86 -15.54 0.35 -5.93
C PRO A 86 -14.74 1.24 -4.97
N LEU A 87 -14.06 2.25 -5.52
CA LEU A 87 -13.22 3.16 -4.73
C LEU A 87 -14.08 3.96 -3.74
N GLU A 88 -13.78 3.83 -2.44
CA GLU A 88 -14.41 4.64 -1.41
C GLU A 88 -13.79 6.04 -1.40
N ARG A 89 -14.62 7.04 -1.18
CA ARG A 89 -14.20 8.44 -1.09
C ARG A 89 -14.50 9.00 0.28
N GLY A 90 -13.58 9.80 0.80
CA GLY A 90 -13.83 10.70 1.90
C GLY A 90 -14.66 11.92 1.48
N TYR A 91 -14.43 13.05 2.14
CA TYR A 91 -15.07 14.32 1.78
C TYR A 91 -14.50 14.89 0.47
N GLU A 92 -13.16 14.99 0.36
CA GLU A 92 -12.48 15.59 -0.81
C GLU A 92 -11.94 14.54 -1.80
N GLY A 93 -11.91 13.27 -1.44
CA GLY A 93 -11.40 12.26 -2.36
C GLY A 93 -11.06 10.91 -1.72
N PRO A 94 -10.31 10.07 -2.43
CA PRO A 94 -9.84 8.82 -1.87
C PRO A 94 -8.88 9.08 -0.70
N ILE A 95 -8.98 8.23 0.32
CA ILE A 95 -8.04 8.19 1.45
C ILE A 95 -7.17 6.96 1.26
N GLU A 96 -5.91 7.17 0.89
CA GLU A 96 -4.97 6.08 0.69
C GLU A 96 -4.32 5.65 1.99
N MET A 97 -4.52 4.40 2.36
CA MET A 97 -3.93 3.77 3.54
C MET A 97 -3.43 2.36 3.20
N LEU A 98 -2.37 1.94 3.87
CA LEU A 98 -1.97 0.55 3.94
C LEU A 98 -2.63 -0.10 5.16
N VAL A 99 -3.22 -1.26 4.95
CA VAL A 99 -3.88 -2.06 5.98
C VAL A 99 -3.11 -3.36 6.13
N GLY A 100 -2.38 -3.51 7.24
CA GLY A 100 -1.65 -4.72 7.59
C GLY A 100 -2.52 -5.67 8.40
N MET A 101 -2.51 -6.95 8.07
CA MET A 101 -3.23 -8.00 8.78
C MET A 101 -2.45 -9.31 8.78
N ASP A 102 -2.56 -10.09 9.83
CA ASP A 102 -1.96 -11.42 9.89
C ASP A 102 -2.76 -12.46 9.09
N THR A 103 -2.27 -13.70 9.07
CA THR A 103 -2.93 -14.80 8.35
C THR A 103 -4.25 -15.24 8.97
N SER A 104 -4.53 -14.87 10.23
CA SER A 104 -5.81 -15.11 10.90
C SER A 104 -6.86 -14.04 10.56
N GLY A 105 -6.46 -12.95 9.91
CA GLY A 105 -7.31 -11.80 9.65
C GLY A 105 -7.38 -10.79 10.80
N THR A 106 -6.41 -10.82 11.73
CA THR A 106 -6.27 -9.80 12.76
C THR A 106 -5.43 -8.63 12.22
N LEU A 107 -5.90 -7.40 12.38
CA LEU A 107 -5.20 -6.22 11.91
C LEU A 107 -3.95 -5.96 12.77
N ARG A 108 -2.82 -5.82 12.10
CA ARG A 108 -1.53 -5.46 12.68
C ARG A 108 -1.35 -3.96 12.80
N GLY A 109 -2.01 -3.21 11.93
CA GLY A 109 -1.97 -1.76 11.93
C GLY A 109 -2.43 -1.14 10.63
N ILE A 110 -2.47 0.19 10.67
CA ILE A 110 -2.82 1.05 9.53
C ILE A 110 -1.69 2.05 9.33
N ARG A 111 -1.39 2.40 8.07
CA ARG A 111 -0.51 3.51 7.73
C ARG A 111 -1.20 4.42 6.71
N LEU A 112 -1.40 5.66 7.08
CA LEU A 112 -1.89 6.68 6.17
C LEU A 112 -0.78 7.05 5.19
N ILE A 113 -1.09 7.03 3.90
CA ILE A 113 -0.16 7.34 2.81
C ILE A 113 -0.46 8.70 2.21
N SER A 114 -1.72 8.92 1.83
CA SER A 114 -2.13 10.20 1.25
C SER A 114 -3.64 10.42 1.37
N HIS A 115 -4.04 11.68 1.42
CA HIS A 115 -5.43 12.12 1.36
C HIS A 115 -5.51 13.61 1.01
N ARG A 116 -6.74 14.10 0.81
CA ARG A 116 -7.06 15.52 0.60
C ARG A 116 -8.08 16.04 1.61
N GLU A 117 -8.31 15.30 2.69
CA GLU A 117 -9.34 15.63 3.68
C GLU A 117 -8.96 16.91 4.45
N PRO A 118 -9.83 17.96 4.47
CA PRO A 118 -9.51 19.24 5.09
C PRO A 118 -9.34 19.13 6.61
N TYR A 119 -9.96 18.13 7.22
CA TYR A 119 -9.92 17.87 8.66
C TYR A 119 -9.12 16.60 9.02
N GLY A 120 -8.26 16.13 8.08
CA GLY A 120 -7.43 14.95 8.29
C GLY A 120 -6.45 15.12 9.45
N TYR A 121 -5.85 16.31 9.58
CA TYR A 121 -4.79 16.63 10.55
C TYR A 121 -5.20 16.45 12.02
N PHE A 122 -6.47 16.60 12.37
CA PHE A 122 -6.97 16.34 13.73
C PHE A 122 -7.87 15.11 13.83
N SER A 123 -7.84 14.25 12.84
CA SER A 123 -8.64 13.03 12.82
C SER A 123 -7.82 11.82 12.36
N ILE A 124 -7.77 11.52 11.07
CA ILE A 124 -7.16 10.30 10.54
C ILE A 124 -5.62 10.33 10.51
N GLU A 125 -4.99 11.50 10.61
CA GLU A 125 -3.53 11.64 10.71
C GLU A 125 -3.03 11.38 12.14
N LEU A 126 -3.90 11.47 13.14
CA LEU A 126 -3.53 11.22 14.53
C LEU A 126 -3.18 9.75 14.75
N PRO A 127 -2.09 9.45 15.48
CA PRO A 127 -1.71 8.08 15.80
C PRO A 127 -2.82 7.29 16.50
N GLU A 128 -3.65 7.96 17.31
CA GLU A 128 -4.78 7.40 18.05
C GLU A 128 -5.84 6.81 17.12
N PHE A 129 -6.06 7.43 15.94
CA PHE A 129 -6.96 6.87 14.95
C PHE A 129 -6.47 5.51 14.45
N ALA A 130 -5.22 5.42 14.04
CA ALA A 130 -4.63 4.17 13.55
C ALA A 130 -4.54 3.09 14.64
N ALA A 131 -4.27 3.50 15.87
CA ALA A 131 -4.15 2.60 17.03
C ALA A 131 -5.43 1.83 17.32
N GLN A 132 -6.60 2.41 17.06
CA GLN A 132 -7.90 1.78 17.30
C GLN A 132 -8.12 0.51 16.47
N PHE A 133 -7.39 0.33 15.40
CA PHE A 133 -7.52 -0.83 14.50
C PHE A 133 -6.57 -1.97 14.83
N VAL A 134 -5.55 -1.73 15.63
CA VAL A 134 -4.60 -2.77 16.04
C VAL A 134 -5.31 -3.84 16.86
N GLY A 135 -5.17 -5.11 16.49
CA GLY A 135 -5.79 -6.25 17.14
C GLY A 135 -7.26 -6.50 16.78
N LYS A 136 -7.90 -5.61 16.00
CA LYS A 136 -9.25 -5.88 15.50
C LYS A 136 -9.27 -7.03 14.51
N SER A 137 -10.30 -7.86 14.59
CA SER A 137 -10.56 -8.90 13.59
C SER A 137 -11.24 -8.31 12.35
N VAL A 138 -10.95 -8.85 11.16
CA VAL A 138 -11.71 -8.52 9.93
C VAL A 138 -13.21 -8.80 10.06
N LEU A 139 -13.63 -9.58 11.08
CA LEU A 139 -15.03 -9.87 11.37
C LEU A 139 -15.69 -8.81 12.24
N ASP A 140 -14.94 -7.96 12.92
CA ASP A 140 -15.47 -6.88 13.75
C ASP A 140 -16.28 -5.89 12.94
N ARG A 141 -17.12 -5.11 13.60
CA ARG A 141 -18.10 -4.24 12.93
C ARG A 141 -17.47 -3.09 12.18
N PHE A 142 -16.42 -2.49 12.74
CA PHE A 142 -15.79 -1.27 12.23
C PHE A 142 -16.83 -0.17 12.03
N ARG A 143 -17.48 0.22 13.11
CA ARG A 143 -18.49 1.27 13.12
C ARG A 143 -18.08 2.42 14.01
N VAL A 144 -18.08 3.61 13.44
CA VAL A 144 -17.85 4.85 14.19
C VAL A 144 -18.98 5.05 15.20
N GLY A 145 -18.62 5.32 16.44
CA GLY A 145 -19.54 5.45 17.57
C GLY A 145 -19.89 4.12 18.28
N GLU A 146 -19.42 2.97 17.77
CA GLU A 146 -19.58 1.68 18.42
C GLU A 146 -18.22 1.10 18.84
N ASP A 147 -17.37 0.77 17.88
CA ASP A 147 -16.07 0.13 18.08
C ASP A 147 -14.90 0.92 17.44
N VAL A 148 -15.20 2.10 16.87
CA VAL A 148 -14.24 3.09 16.42
C VAL A 148 -14.74 4.47 16.89
N ASP A 149 -13.86 5.26 17.49
CA ASP A 149 -14.20 6.59 17.97
C ASP A 149 -14.43 7.56 16.81
N GLY A 150 -15.48 8.36 16.95
CA GLY A 150 -15.78 9.44 16.03
C GLY A 150 -15.03 10.72 16.41
N VAL A 151 -14.79 11.56 15.42
CA VAL A 151 -14.27 12.92 15.62
C VAL A 151 -15.31 13.92 15.16
N THR A 152 -15.78 14.75 16.08
CA THR A 152 -16.72 15.85 15.76
C THR A 152 -16.10 16.74 14.69
N THR A 153 -16.88 17.17 13.72
CA THR A 153 -16.47 17.97 12.55
C THR A 153 -15.77 17.16 11.45
N ALA A 154 -15.18 15.98 11.75
CA ALA A 154 -14.53 15.10 10.78
C ALA A 154 -15.30 13.78 10.55
N THR A 155 -16.61 13.74 10.83
CA THR A 155 -17.41 12.50 10.82
C THR A 155 -17.39 11.79 9.45
N ILE A 156 -17.47 12.54 8.35
CA ILE A 156 -17.44 11.98 6.99
C ILE A 156 -16.08 11.33 6.74
N THR A 157 -14.98 12.02 7.04
CA THR A 157 -13.61 11.54 6.88
C THR A 157 -13.37 10.27 7.68
N VAL A 158 -13.66 10.29 8.99
CA VAL A 158 -13.47 9.13 9.89
C VAL A 158 -14.34 7.95 9.48
N SER A 159 -15.62 8.19 9.11
CA SER A 159 -16.51 7.13 8.68
C SER A 159 -16.07 6.50 7.36
N SER A 160 -15.60 7.30 6.40
CA SER A 160 -15.10 6.81 5.11
C SER A 160 -13.79 6.04 5.28
N ALA A 161 -12.85 6.56 6.08
CA ALA A 161 -11.61 5.88 6.42
C ALA A 161 -11.89 4.51 7.07
N THR A 162 -12.78 4.48 8.06
CA THR A 162 -13.19 3.24 8.75
C THR A 162 -13.82 2.23 7.80
N ARG A 163 -14.70 2.67 6.89
CA ARG A 163 -15.33 1.79 5.90
C ARG A 163 -14.31 1.20 4.93
N VAL A 164 -13.39 2.02 4.42
CA VAL A 164 -12.42 1.53 3.44
C VAL A 164 -11.39 0.60 4.08
N ILE A 165 -10.96 0.84 5.33
CA ILE A 165 -10.12 -0.07 6.09
C ILE A 165 -10.80 -1.45 6.22
N ARG A 166 -12.05 -1.48 6.71
CA ARG A 166 -12.84 -2.70 6.82
C ARG A 166 -12.97 -3.45 5.49
N LYS A 167 -13.28 -2.73 4.42
CA LYS A 167 -13.46 -3.27 3.08
C LYS A 167 -12.17 -3.90 2.55
N THR A 168 -11.05 -3.19 2.70
CA THR A 168 -9.74 -3.66 2.27
C THR A 168 -9.35 -4.93 3.02
N ALA A 169 -9.41 -4.91 4.35
CA ALA A 169 -9.06 -6.05 5.17
C ALA A 169 -9.87 -7.30 4.79
N ARG A 170 -11.20 -7.17 4.70
CA ARG A 170 -12.08 -8.29 4.35
C ARG A 170 -11.84 -8.84 2.95
N ARG A 171 -11.56 -7.99 1.98
CA ARG A 171 -11.35 -8.43 0.60
C ARG A 171 -10.00 -9.10 0.41
N VAL A 172 -8.96 -8.59 1.04
CA VAL A 172 -7.62 -9.21 0.99
C VAL A 172 -7.63 -10.59 1.64
N VAL A 173 -8.20 -10.72 2.85
CA VAL A 173 -8.31 -12.03 3.52
C VAL A 173 -9.16 -13.00 2.70
N ARG A 174 -10.27 -12.55 2.14
CA ARG A 174 -11.13 -13.41 1.28
C ARG A 174 -10.39 -13.86 0.03
N ALA A 175 -9.62 -12.99 -0.62
CA ALA A 175 -8.83 -13.34 -1.80
C ALA A 175 -7.77 -14.40 -1.45
N HIS A 176 -7.16 -14.31 -0.26
CA HIS A 176 -6.23 -15.32 0.23
C HIS A 176 -6.91 -16.67 0.48
N LEU A 177 -8.04 -16.69 1.16
CA LEU A 177 -8.81 -17.92 1.41
C LEU A 177 -9.33 -18.58 0.13
N ALA A 178 -9.65 -17.79 -0.89
CA ALA A 178 -10.11 -18.28 -2.20
C ALA A 178 -8.96 -18.70 -3.14
N SER A 179 -7.70 -18.50 -2.74
CA SER A 179 -6.55 -18.86 -3.57
C SER A 179 -6.40 -20.39 -3.69
N PRO A 180 -6.21 -20.93 -4.90
CA PRO A 180 -6.00 -22.38 -5.11
C PRO A 180 -4.81 -22.95 -4.33
N GLU A 181 -3.85 -22.11 -3.96
CA GLU A 181 -2.68 -22.48 -3.17
C GLU A 181 -3.07 -22.97 -1.76
N ASN A 182 -4.16 -22.43 -1.18
CA ASN A 182 -4.66 -22.81 0.15
C ASN A 182 -5.75 -23.88 0.11
N ALA A 183 -6.20 -24.28 -1.07
CA ALA A 183 -7.20 -25.32 -1.26
C ALA A 183 -6.61 -26.74 -1.31
N ARG A 184 -5.30 -26.90 -1.12
CA ARG A 184 -4.65 -28.22 -1.02
C ARG A 184 -4.56 -28.62 0.45
N PRO A 185 -5.14 -29.77 0.84
CA PRO A 185 -5.00 -30.34 2.17
C PRO A 185 -3.58 -30.78 2.47
#